data_0eace0f02e8f7734aa3e28bd9b2c3f62
#
_entry.id   0eace0f02e8f7734aa3e28bd9b2c3f62
#
_cell.length_a   1.000
_cell.length_b   1.000
_cell.length_c   1.000
_cell.angle_alpha   90.00
_cell.angle_beta   90.00
_cell.angle_gamma   90.00
#
_symmetry.space_group_name_H-M   'P 1'
#
loop_
_entity.id
_entity.type
_entity.pdbx_description
1 polymer ?
#
loop_
_entity_poly.entity_id
_entity_poly.type
_entity_poly.pdbx_seq_one_letter_code
_entity_poly.pdbx_strand_id
1 'polypeptide(L)'
;VREVTRYPAVLGHEDAGRVVKIGKKVTSFKVGDLVVRAGQPDNEKFSSAWGGFAEYGIVKDYKAAMADQADVKDINLGITQQVCPEGMQAEAASMLITLKETYSALKRIGVEDKKKMVILGDGPVALAFLSCAKLMGIQEIYVLGNHRDKLETAEKLGAAGTFLNKDEEEKKKASDLFDRK
;
A
#
# COMPACT_ATOMS: atom_id res chain seq x y z
N VAL A 1 -9.38 13.11 -1.66
CA VAL A 1 -8.20 13.97 -1.75
C VAL A 1 -8.62 15.41 -2.07
N ARG A 2 -9.46 15.64 -3.08
CA ARG A 2 -9.88 17.02 -3.48
C ARG A 2 -10.58 17.83 -2.38
N GLU A 3 -11.33 17.18 -1.49
CA GLU A 3 -12.14 17.88 -0.47
C GLU A 3 -11.35 18.28 0.78
N VAL A 4 -10.18 17.67 1.01
CA VAL A 4 -9.38 17.89 2.23
C VAL A 4 -7.99 18.50 1.96
N THR A 5 -7.58 18.61 0.71
CA THR A 5 -6.24 19.10 0.35
C THR A 5 -6.30 20.51 -0.19
N ARG A 6 -5.63 21.43 0.50
CA ARG A 6 -5.43 22.80 0.02
C ARG A 6 -4.35 22.82 -1.06
N TYR A 7 -4.68 23.30 -2.26
CA TYR A 7 -3.71 23.46 -3.35
C TYR A 7 -3.06 24.84 -3.34
N PRO A 8 -1.78 24.94 -3.78
CA PRO A 8 -0.93 23.87 -4.29
C PRO A 8 -0.47 22.90 -3.20
N ALA A 9 -0.33 21.61 -3.56
CA ALA A 9 -0.01 20.54 -2.62
C ALA A 9 1.03 19.58 -3.17
N VAL A 10 1.93 19.10 -2.30
CA VAL A 10 2.81 17.97 -2.59
C VAL A 10 2.05 16.69 -2.25
N LEU A 11 1.87 15.83 -3.26
CA LEU A 11 1.14 14.57 -3.18
C LEU A 11 2.08 13.40 -2.91
N GLY A 12 1.50 12.18 -2.84
CA GLY A 12 2.23 10.91 -2.80
C GLY A 12 2.45 10.36 -1.41
N HIS A 13 2.26 9.06 -1.26
CA HIS A 13 2.49 8.34 -0.01
C HIS A 13 3.18 6.98 -0.21
N GLU A 14 3.34 6.56 -1.45
CA GLU A 14 4.06 5.34 -1.84
C GLU A 14 5.51 5.72 -2.17
N ASP A 15 6.27 6.01 -1.13
CA ASP A 15 7.64 6.47 -1.26
C ASP A 15 8.58 5.73 -0.29
N ALA A 16 9.84 5.73 -0.64
CA ALA A 16 10.94 5.25 0.19
C ALA A 16 12.14 6.17 0.05
N GLY A 17 12.79 6.46 1.15
CA GLY A 17 13.95 7.36 1.17
C GLY A 17 15.03 6.90 2.12
N ARG A 18 16.28 7.32 1.86
CA ARG A 18 17.39 7.08 2.78
C ARG A 18 17.51 8.18 3.80
N VAL A 19 17.67 7.78 5.05
CA VAL A 19 17.93 8.71 6.15
C VAL A 19 19.30 9.37 5.95
N VAL A 20 19.32 10.67 5.76
CA VAL A 20 20.56 11.45 5.58
C VAL A 20 20.93 12.24 6.83
N LYS A 21 19.98 12.49 7.73
CA LYS A 21 20.19 13.22 8.97
C LYS A 21 19.17 12.80 10.02
N ILE A 22 19.57 12.74 11.28
CA ILE A 22 18.69 12.43 12.41
C ILE A 22 18.70 13.54 13.45
N GLY A 23 17.59 13.71 14.15
CA GLY A 23 17.48 14.58 15.32
C GLY A 23 18.14 13.93 16.55
N LYS A 24 18.45 14.76 17.57
CA LYS A 24 19.16 14.32 18.80
C LYS A 24 18.41 13.25 19.61
N LYS A 25 17.09 13.20 19.53
CA LYS A 25 16.23 12.27 20.28
C LYS A 25 15.81 11.04 19.47
N VAL A 26 16.18 10.96 18.20
CA VAL A 26 15.84 9.83 17.34
C VAL A 26 16.60 8.59 17.76
N THR A 27 15.86 7.50 17.95
CA THR A 27 16.39 6.19 18.39
C THR A 27 16.02 5.04 17.45
N SER A 28 14.96 5.19 16.65
CA SER A 28 14.44 4.14 15.78
C SER A 28 15.08 4.10 14.40
N PHE A 29 15.84 5.13 14.02
CA PHE A 29 16.51 5.28 12.74
C PHE A 29 17.98 5.64 12.92
N LYS A 30 18.80 5.26 11.95
CA LYS A 30 20.17 5.73 11.79
C LYS A 30 20.41 6.25 10.37
N VAL A 31 21.43 7.08 10.19
CA VAL A 31 21.84 7.54 8.87
C VAL A 31 22.16 6.34 7.98
N GLY A 32 21.64 6.35 6.75
CA GLY A 32 21.78 5.26 5.78
C GLY A 32 20.57 4.28 5.76
N ASP A 33 19.73 4.24 6.79
CA ASP A 33 18.54 3.39 6.79
C ASP A 33 17.61 3.76 5.62
N LEU A 34 17.04 2.75 4.97
CA LEU A 34 15.95 2.92 4.02
C LEU A 34 14.64 2.91 4.79
N VAL A 35 13.84 3.94 4.63
CA VAL A 35 12.56 4.12 5.34
C VAL A 35 11.43 4.37 4.34
N VAL A 36 10.22 3.95 4.70
CA VAL A 36 9.00 4.19 3.90
C VAL A 36 8.20 5.36 4.46
N ARG A 37 7.39 5.96 3.60
CA ARG A 37 6.44 7.03 3.95
C ARG A 37 7.10 8.30 4.48
N ALA A 38 8.26 8.64 3.99
CA ALA A 38 8.82 9.96 4.23
C ALA A 38 7.92 11.03 3.57
N GLY A 39 7.61 12.09 4.26
CA GLY A 39 6.68 13.10 3.75
C GLY A 39 7.20 14.51 3.88
N GLN A 40 6.92 15.33 2.88
CA GLN A 40 7.15 16.78 2.98
C GLN A 40 6.09 17.40 3.90
N PRO A 41 6.44 18.09 4.97
CA PRO A 41 5.47 18.80 5.81
C PRO A 41 4.86 20.00 5.09
N ASP A 42 3.72 20.49 5.59
CA ASP A 42 3.15 21.75 5.18
C ASP A 42 4.14 22.89 5.34
N ASN A 43 4.11 23.84 4.41
CA ASN A 43 4.85 25.11 4.49
C ASN A 43 4.00 26.25 3.94
N GLU A 44 4.58 27.46 3.90
CA GLU A 44 3.86 28.67 3.44
C GLU A 44 3.38 28.59 1.99
N LYS A 45 4.11 27.86 1.13
CA LYS A 45 3.83 27.75 -0.31
C LYS A 45 2.96 26.57 -0.67
N PHE A 46 3.13 25.42 0.04
CA PHE A 46 2.50 24.15 -0.31
C PHE A 46 1.88 23.49 0.92
N SER A 47 0.69 22.95 0.76
CA SER A 47 0.17 21.96 1.69
C SER A 47 0.73 20.57 1.38
N SER A 48 0.67 19.68 2.34
CA SER A 48 1.07 18.29 2.18
C SER A 48 -0.15 17.36 2.10
N ALA A 49 -0.24 16.62 1.01
CA ALA A 49 -1.12 15.45 0.92
C ALA A 49 -0.23 14.21 0.90
N TRP A 50 0.34 13.88 2.05
CA TRP A 50 1.42 12.95 2.34
C TRP A 50 2.82 13.46 1.97
N GLY A 51 2.99 14.16 0.86
CA GLY A 51 4.20 14.87 0.48
C GLY A 51 5.36 14.00 0.01
N GLY A 52 5.10 12.76 -0.44
CA GLY A 52 6.13 11.83 -0.90
C GLY A 52 6.76 12.20 -2.24
N PHE A 53 6.09 13.01 -3.07
CA PHE A 53 6.65 13.51 -4.34
C PHE A 53 7.59 14.70 -4.09
N ALA A 54 8.62 14.49 -3.29
CA ALA A 54 9.62 15.47 -2.93
C ALA A 54 11.01 14.81 -2.88
N GLU A 55 12.05 15.60 -3.14
CA GLU A 55 13.44 15.15 -3.07
C GLU A 55 13.85 14.77 -1.64
N TYR A 56 13.34 15.51 -0.65
CA TYR A 56 13.54 15.28 0.76
C TYR A 56 12.21 15.27 1.51
N GLY A 57 12.10 14.36 2.48
CA GLY A 57 10.97 14.26 3.37
C GLY A 57 11.41 14.07 4.83
N ILE A 58 10.45 14.08 5.72
CA ILE A 58 10.65 13.86 7.15
C ILE A 58 10.00 12.55 7.53
N VAL A 59 10.71 11.74 8.32
CA VAL A 59 10.15 10.61 9.05
C VAL A 59 10.14 10.91 10.55
N LYS A 60 9.10 10.51 11.24
CA LYS A 60 8.92 10.72 12.68
C LYS A 60 9.28 9.46 13.44
N ASP A 61 10.11 9.59 14.45
CA ASP A 61 10.37 8.50 15.39
C ASP A 61 9.24 8.43 16.41
N TYR A 62 8.35 7.44 16.30
CA TYR A 62 7.20 7.30 17.20
C TYR A 62 7.61 7.06 18.65
N LYS A 63 8.76 6.40 18.92
CA LYS A 63 9.25 6.18 20.28
C LYS A 63 9.71 7.48 20.91
N ALA A 64 10.44 8.29 20.17
CA ALA A 64 10.83 9.62 20.63
C ALA A 64 9.61 10.52 20.82
N ALA A 65 8.63 10.47 19.90
CA ALA A 65 7.39 11.23 20.00
C ALA A 65 6.56 10.82 21.22
N MET A 66 6.46 9.52 21.52
CA MET A 66 5.81 9.05 22.74
C MET A 66 6.52 9.52 24.02
N ALA A 67 7.85 9.47 24.05
CA ALA A 67 8.65 9.94 25.20
C ALA A 67 8.49 11.45 25.45
N ASP A 68 8.32 12.22 24.38
CA ASP A 68 8.10 13.67 24.43
C ASP A 68 6.62 14.06 24.63
N GLN A 69 5.71 13.08 24.79
CA GLN A 69 4.26 13.32 24.90
C GLN A 69 3.69 14.13 23.73
N ALA A 70 4.20 13.87 22.52
CA ALA A 70 3.77 14.54 21.31
C ALA A 70 2.30 14.27 20.99
N ASP A 71 1.73 15.04 20.04
CA ASP A 71 0.37 14.84 19.55
C ASP A 71 0.17 13.39 19.04
N VAL A 72 -0.98 12.81 19.34
CA VAL A 72 -1.38 11.46 18.91
C VAL A 72 -1.27 11.30 17.39
N LYS A 73 -1.55 12.37 16.62
CA LYS A 73 -1.38 12.37 15.16
C LYS A 73 0.06 12.11 14.75
N ASP A 74 1.03 12.71 15.43
CA ASP A 74 2.46 12.55 15.15
C ASP A 74 2.96 11.16 15.51
N ILE A 75 2.50 10.62 16.64
CA ILE A 75 2.79 9.25 17.07
C ILE A 75 2.25 8.25 16.04
N ASN A 76 0.99 8.39 15.65
CA ASN A 76 0.34 7.50 14.67
C ASN A 76 1.02 7.57 13.29
N LEU A 77 1.45 8.73 12.86
CA LEU A 77 2.21 8.88 11.62
C LEU A 77 3.55 8.13 11.73
N GLY A 78 4.29 8.32 12.82
CA GLY A 78 5.58 7.65 13.04
C GLY A 78 5.48 6.12 13.07
N ILE A 79 4.37 5.55 13.56
CA ILE A 79 4.14 4.10 13.53
C ILE A 79 4.09 3.55 12.09
N THR A 80 3.60 4.35 11.14
CA THR A 80 3.52 3.94 9.73
C THR A 80 4.84 4.11 8.98
N GLN A 81 5.76 4.93 9.50
CA GLN A 81 7.06 5.24 8.93
C GLN A 81 8.11 4.28 9.50
N GLN A 82 8.47 3.25 8.76
CA GLN A 82 9.27 2.13 9.25
C GLN A 82 10.53 1.94 8.41
N VAL A 83 11.57 1.43 9.08
CA VAL A 83 12.79 0.97 8.41
C VAL A 83 12.48 -0.28 7.58
N CYS A 84 12.96 -0.29 6.35
CA CYS A 84 12.87 -1.45 5.48
C CYS A 84 13.83 -2.55 5.92
N PRO A 85 13.54 -3.82 5.61
CA PRO A 85 14.49 -4.91 5.79
C PRO A 85 15.83 -4.62 5.10
N GLU A 86 16.91 -5.09 5.70
CA GLU A 86 18.25 -4.96 5.14
C GLU A 86 18.34 -5.60 3.75
N GLY A 87 19.03 -4.95 2.83
CA GLY A 87 19.18 -5.41 1.44
C GLY A 87 17.99 -5.09 0.51
N MET A 88 16.90 -4.53 1.03
CA MET A 88 15.76 -4.15 0.17
C MET A 88 16.13 -2.97 -0.74
N GLN A 89 15.76 -3.09 -2.02
CA GLN A 89 15.90 -2.01 -2.99
C GLN A 89 14.83 -0.93 -2.78
N ALA A 90 15.17 0.34 -3.04
CA ALA A 90 14.26 1.47 -2.80
C ALA A 90 12.98 1.38 -3.66
N GLU A 91 13.12 0.90 -4.88
CA GLU A 91 12.01 0.70 -5.82
C GLU A 91 11.00 -0.34 -5.29
N ALA A 92 11.50 -1.42 -4.70
CA ALA A 92 10.66 -2.44 -4.07
C ALA A 92 10.05 -1.94 -2.75
N ALA A 93 10.77 -1.10 -2.00
CA ALA A 93 10.31 -0.55 -0.73
C ALA A 93 9.08 0.35 -0.88
N SER A 94 8.95 1.10 -1.98
CA SER A 94 7.78 1.94 -2.25
C SER A 94 6.47 1.12 -2.31
N MET A 95 6.53 -0.12 -2.82
CA MET A 95 5.38 -1.03 -2.89
C MET A 95 4.94 -1.58 -1.52
N LEU A 96 5.78 -1.50 -0.49
CA LEU A 96 5.41 -1.98 0.85
C LEU A 96 4.17 -1.28 1.42
N ILE A 97 3.94 -0.04 1.03
CA ILE A 97 2.79 0.72 1.52
C ILE A 97 1.49 0.11 0.99
N THR A 98 1.40 -0.08 -0.33
CA THR A 98 0.25 -0.75 -0.96
C THR A 98 0.06 -2.17 -0.42
N LEU A 99 1.13 -2.95 -0.26
CA LEU A 99 1.06 -4.30 0.30
C LEU A 99 0.56 -4.30 1.76
N LYS A 100 1.04 -3.39 2.60
CA LYS A 100 0.58 -3.25 4.00
C LYS A 100 -0.88 -2.81 4.07
N GLU A 101 -1.30 -1.89 3.22
CA GLU A 101 -2.68 -1.41 3.18
C GLU A 101 -3.65 -2.50 2.71
N THR A 102 -3.30 -3.24 1.66
CA THR A 102 -4.12 -4.37 1.17
C THR A 102 -4.18 -5.51 2.17
N TYR A 103 -3.05 -5.89 2.78
CA TYR A 103 -3.01 -6.89 3.84
C TYR A 103 -3.88 -6.49 5.03
N SER A 104 -3.75 -5.24 5.50
CA SER A 104 -4.57 -4.70 6.59
C SER A 104 -6.06 -4.67 6.24
N ALA A 105 -6.41 -4.35 5.00
CA ALA A 105 -7.80 -4.38 4.53
C ALA A 105 -8.36 -5.81 4.57
N LEU A 106 -7.63 -6.79 4.05
CA LEU A 106 -8.03 -8.20 4.08
C LEU A 106 -8.23 -8.72 5.50
N LYS A 107 -7.34 -8.37 6.43
CA LYS A 107 -7.47 -8.70 7.86
C LYS A 107 -8.74 -8.11 8.48
N ARG A 108 -9.05 -6.84 8.19
CA ARG A 108 -10.25 -6.18 8.70
C ARG A 108 -11.54 -6.76 8.11
N ILE A 109 -11.51 -7.23 6.88
CA ILE A 109 -12.65 -7.89 6.23
C ILE A 109 -12.84 -9.31 6.78
N GLY A 110 -11.81 -9.91 7.38
CA GLY A 110 -11.86 -11.26 7.91
C GLY A 110 -11.93 -12.31 6.81
N VAL A 111 -10.99 -12.25 5.87
CA VAL A 111 -11.00 -13.17 4.71
C VAL A 111 -10.40 -14.54 5.02
N GLU A 112 -9.73 -14.73 6.15
CA GLU A 112 -9.02 -15.96 6.50
C GLU A 112 -9.92 -17.21 6.50
N ASP A 113 -11.20 -17.03 6.84
CA ASP A 113 -12.19 -18.13 6.86
C ASP A 113 -12.84 -18.34 5.47
N LYS A 114 -12.46 -17.56 4.47
CA LYS A 114 -13.06 -17.66 3.12
C LYS A 114 -12.23 -18.57 2.25
N LYS A 115 -12.93 -19.44 1.51
CA LYS A 115 -12.30 -20.37 0.54
C LYS A 115 -12.15 -19.74 -0.83
N LYS A 116 -13.05 -18.83 -1.17
CA LYS A 116 -13.19 -18.23 -2.51
C LYS A 116 -13.28 -16.72 -2.42
N MET A 117 -12.63 -16.01 -3.33
CA MET A 117 -12.62 -14.57 -3.42
C MET A 117 -12.65 -14.12 -4.89
N VAL A 118 -13.35 -13.03 -5.19
CA VAL A 118 -13.23 -12.33 -6.47
C VAL A 118 -12.66 -10.94 -6.25
N ILE A 119 -11.75 -10.56 -7.12
CA ILE A 119 -11.15 -9.22 -7.16
C ILE A 119 -11.63 -8.52 -8.43
N LEU A 120 -12.26 -7.36 -8.27
CA LEU A 120 -12.68 -6.52 -9.38
C LEU A 120 -11.63 -5.46 -9.65
N GLY A 121 -10.92 -5.60 -10.78
CA GLY A 121 -9.81 -4.76 -11.19
C GLY A 121 -8.55 -5.55 -11.48
N ASP A 122 -7.64 -4.96 -12.26
CA ASP A 122 -6.38 -5.58 -12.72
C ASP A 122 -5.17 -4.65 -12.53
N GLY A 123 -5.33 -3.57 -11.77
CA GLY A 123 -4.25 -2.63 -11.45
C GLY A 123 -3.34 -3.12 -10.32
N PRO A 124 -2.27 -2.35 -9.97
CA PRO A 124 -1.29 -2.73 -8.95
C PRO A 124 -1.93 -3.08 -7.60
N VAL A 125 -2.94 -2.33 -7.17
CA VAL A 125 -3.66 -2.60 -5.92
C VAL A 125 -4.41 -3.93 -5.97
N ALA A 126 -5.06 -4.26 -7.09
CA ALA A 126 -5.74 -5.54 -7.27
C ALA A 126 -4.75 -6.72 -7.22
N LEU A 127 -3.59 -6.58 -7.86
CA LEU A 127 -2.52 -7.59 -7.82
C LEU A 127 -1.92 -7.72 -6.41
N ALA A 128 -1.83 -6.62 -5.65
CA ALA A 128 -1.42 -6.66 -4.25
C ALA A 128 -2.46 -7.39 -3.38
N PHE A 129 -3.76 -7.17 -3.60
CA PHE A 129 -4.83 -7.94 -2.95
C PHE A 129 -4.72 -9.43 -3.26
N LEU A 130 -4.51 -9.81 -4.53
CA LEU A 130 -4.29 -11.19 -4.94
C LEU A 130 -3.12 -11.82 -4.18
N SER A 131 -1.96 -11.15 -4.19
CA SER A 131 -0.75 -11.64 -3.53
C SER A 131 -0.95 -11.81 -2.02
N CYS A 132 -1.53 -10.80 -1.35
CA CYS A 132 -1.80 -10.86 0.08
C CYS A 132 -2.82 -11.93 0.44
N ALA A 133 -3.89 -12.07 -0.35
CA ALA A 133 -4.92 -13.10 -0.13
C ALA A 133 -4.35 -14.52 -0.29
N LYS A 134 -3.46 -14.73 -1.26
CA LYS A 134 -2.70 -16.00 -1.41
C LYS A 134 -1.85 -16.29 -0.18
N LEU A 135 -1.11 -15.31 0.32
CA LEU A 135 -0.30 -15.43 1.55
C LEU A 135 -1.15 -15.76 2.79
N MET A 136 -2.40 -15.29 2.83
CA MET A 136 -3.37 -15.59 3.88
C MET A 136 -4.06 -16.95 3.71
N GLY A 137 -3.73 -17.73 2.66
CA GLY A 137 -4.18 -19.09 2.46
C GLY A 137 -5.46 -19.26 1.66
N ILE A 138 -5.98 -18.19 1.04
CA ILE A 138 -7.15 -18.31 0.16
C ILE A 138 -6.76 -19.05 -1.12
N GLN A 139 -7.45 -20.14 -1.40
CA GLN A 139 -7.10 -21.05 -2.51
C GLN A 139 -7.68 -20.58 -3.85
N GLU A 140 -8.96 -20.23 -3.87
CA GLU A 140 -9.69 -19.89 -5.08
C GLU A 140 -9.85 -18.37 -5.19
N ILE A 141 -8.91 -17.68 -5.87
CA ILE A 141 -8.97 -16.25 -6.11
C ILE A 141 -9.14 -16.01 -7.60
N TYR A 142 -10.21 -15.34 -7.98
CA TYR A 142 -10.53 -14.98 -9.35
C TYR A 142 -10.38 -13.48 -9.55
N VAL A 143 -9.89 -13.08 -10.73
CA VAL A 143 -9.67 -11.66 -11.06
C VAL A 143 -10.49 -11.30 -12.30
N LEU A 144 -11.35 -10.30 -12.17
CA LEU A 144 -12.10 -9.71 -13.28
C LEU A 144 -11.49 -8.35 -13.62
N GLY A 145 -10.94 -8.19 -14.82
CA GLY A 145 -10.21 -7.00 -15.24
C GLY A 145 -10.54 -6.53 -16.66
N ASN A 146 -9.88 -5.48 -17.10
CA ASN A 146 -10.12 -4.85 -18.41
C ASN A 146 -8.93 -4.97 -19.37
N HIS A 147 -7.78 -5.50 -18.92
CA HIS A 147 -6.53 -5.54 -19.67
C HIS A 147 -5.95 -6.96 -19.65
N ARG A 148 -5.88 -7.61 -20.81
CA ARG A 148 -5.44 -9.01 -20.92
C ARG A 148 -4.03 -9.23 -20.37
N ASP A 149 -3.09 -8.36 -20.68
CA ASP A 149 -1.71 -8.42 -20.19
C ASP A 149 -1.59 -8.39 -18.65
N LYS A 150 -2.48 -7.62 -18.00
CA LYS A 150 -2.54 -7.57 -16.53
C LYS A 150 -3.22 -8.80 -15.94
N LEU A 151 -4.21 -9.35 -16.61
CA LEU A 151 -4.84 -10.61 -16.23
C LEU A 151 -3.84 -11.78 -16.33
N GLU A 152 -3.00 -11.82 -17.36
CA GLU A 152 -1.89 -12.78 -17.46
C GLU A 152 -0.90 -12.64 -16.29
N THR A 153 -0.67 -11.40 -15.83
CA THR A 153 0.14 -11.17 -14.62
C THR A 153 -0.54 -11.72 -13.37
N ALA A 154 -1.86 -11.56 -13.25
CA ALA A 154 -2.62 -12.17 -12.16
C ALA A 154 -2.54 -13.70 -12.16
N GLU A 155 -2.58 -14.34 -13.33
CA GLU A 155 -2.38 -15.79 -13.46
C GLU A 155 -1.00 -16.22 -12.97
N LYS A 156 0.06 -15.50 -13.38
CA LYS A 156 1.44 -15.75 -12.90
C LYS A 156 1.58 -15.57 -11.38
N LEU A 157 0.78 -14.70 -10.78
CA LEU A 157 0.70 -14.52 -9.33
C LEU A 157 -0.20 -15.54 -8.63
N GLY A 158 -0.80 -16.47 -9.39
CA GLY A 158 -1.54 -17.60 -8.84
C GLY A 158 -3.04 -17.38 -8.69
N ALA A 159 -3.65 -16.52 -9.50
CA ALA A 159 -5.10 -16.47 -9.63
C ALA A 159 -5.62 -17.84 -10.10
N ALA A 160 -6.73 -18.30 -9.53
CA ALA A 160 -7.39 -19.54 -9.93
C ALA A 160 -8.11 -19.43 -11.28
N GLY A 161 -8.39 -18.18 -11.71
CA GLY A 161 -8.92 -17.86 -13.01
C GLY A 161 -9.01 -16.36 -13.18
N THR A 162 -8.99 -15.93 -14.45
CA THR A 162 -9.08 -14.53 -14.84
C THR A 162 -10.18 -14.36 -15.88
N PHE A 163 -10.82 -13.20 -15.88
CA PHE A 163 -11.92 -12.88 -16.78
C PHE A 163 -11.81 -11.46 -17.30
N LEU A 164 -12.00 -11.31 -18.61
CA LEU A 164 -12.04 -10.00 -19.25
C LEU A 164 -13.43 -9.38 -19.13
N ASN A 165 -13.56 -8.30 -18.40
CA ASN A 165 -14.84 -7.63 -18.14
C ASN A 165 -15.55 -7.11 -19.40
N LYS A 166 -14.81 -6.88 -20.48
CA LYS A 166 -15.34 -6.45 -21.79
C LYS A 166 -15.87 -7.60 -22.65
N ASP A 167 -15.62 -8.85 -22.26
CA ASP A 167 -16.09 -10.05 -22.94
C ASP A 167 -17.30 -10.59 -22.19
N GLU A 168 -18.46 -10.57 -22.83
CA GLU A 168 -19.73 -10.96 -22.20
C GLU A 168 -19.79 -12.44 -21.86
N GLU A 169 -19.10 -13.32 -22.59
CA GLU A 169 -19.03 -14.73 -22.25
C GLU A 169 -18.15 -14.99 -21.02
N GLU A 170 -16.97 -14.32 -20.96
CA GLU A 170 -16.08 -14.43 -19.79
C GLU A 170 -16.74 -13.81 -18.54
N LYS A 171 -17.41 -12.68 -18.68
CA LYS A 171 -18.16 -12.03 -17.60
C LYS A 171 -19.28 -12.91 -17.08
N LYS A 172 -20.00 -13.61 -17.98
CA LYS A 172 -21.02 -14.58 -17.59
C LYS A 172 -20.42 -15.75 -16.83
N LYS A 173 -19.31 -16.32 -17.32
CA LYS A 173 -18.56 -17.39 -16.61
C LYS A 173 -18.14 -16.94 -15.21
N ALA A 174 -17.66 -15.70 -15.06
CA ALA A 174 -17.33 -15.14 -13.74
C ALA A 174 -18.57 -15.07 -12.83
N SER A 175 -19.70 -14.61 -13.34
CA SER A 175 -20.96 -14.55 -12.60
C SER A 175 -21.41 -15.94 -12.13
N ASP A 176 -21.41 -16.91 -13.02
CA ASP A 176 -21.86 -18.28 -12.74
C ASP A 176 -21.02 -18.95 -11.62
N LEU A 177 -19.75 -18.57 -11.45
CA LEU A 177 -18.89 -19.06 -10.36
C LEU A 177 -19.33 -18.58 -8.97
N PHE A 178 -20.05 -17.47 -8.88
CA PHE A 178 -20.45 -16.83 -7.63
C PHE A 178 -21.97 -16.81 -7.43
N ASP A 179 -22.76 -17.25 -8.42
CA ASP A 179 -24.19 -17.42 -8.26
C ASP A 179 -24.48 -18.42 -7.14
N ARG A 180 -25.07 -17.91 -6.07
CA ARG A 180 -25.63 -18.76 -5.02
C ARG A 180 -27.00 -19.25 -5.50
N LYS A 181 -27.10 -20.56 -5.72
CA LYS A 181 -28.40 -21.21 -5.73
C LYS A 181 -29.02 -21.20 -4.34
#